data_3490c5dfb7c651ff4a861c65b5513561
#
_entry.id   3490c5dfb7c651ff4a861c65b5513561
#
_cell.length_a   1.000
_cell.length_b   1.000
_cell.length_c   1.000
_cell.angle_alpha   90.00
_cell.angle_beta   90.00
_cell.angle_gamma   90.00
#
_symmetry.space_group_name_H-M   'P 1'
#
loop_
_entity.id
_entity.type
_entity.pdbx_description
1 polymer ?
#
loop_
_entity_poly.entity_id
_entity_poly.type
_entity_poly.pdbx_seq_one_letter_code
_entity_poly.pdbx_strand_id
1 'polypeptide(L)'
;MNKFMILAAVAAISLAGFAGEHDTPQTSGDYIQLVAGEPVYAGNIAIVGTNGLAYAANTTAVVGGTVCGVFQYSAAAGEKVLAKRGGFILENAASGTVEKKDIGATVYSVSSNAWTVTKTSGGKTVGKVAGVRDDGVVVVVGK
;
A
#
# COMPACT_ATOMS: atom_id res chain seq x y z
N MET A 1 33.82 -12.45 9.14
CA MET A 1 32.84 -12.46 8.86
C MET A 1 32.35 -12.20 8.67
N ASN A 2 33.02 -12.04 8.48
CA ASN A 2 32.02 -11.99 8.25
C ASN A 2 31.70 -11.61 7.88
N LYS A 3 31.75 -11.31 7.47
CA LYS A 3 30.96 -11.17 7.24
C LYS A 3 30.66 -10.88 6.61
N PHE A 4 31.55 -11.05 6.66
CA PHE A 4 30.76 -11.02 6.06
C PHE A 4 30.56 -10.77 5.53
N MET A 5 30.88 -10.39 5.15
CA MET A 5 30.13 -10.46 4.63
C MET A 5 29.70 -10.16 4.18
N ILE A 6 30.50 -10.13 4.15
CA ILE A 6 29.66 -10.11 3.74
C ILE A 6 29.41 -9.80 3.25
N LEU A 7 29.89 -9.77 2.99
CA LEU A 7 29.14 -9.74 2.47
C LEU A 7 28.88 -9.56 1.92
N ALA A 8 29.53 -9.43 1.64
CA ALA A 8 28.73 -9.51 1.07
C ALA A 8 28.39 -9.45 0.66
N ALA A 9 29.10 -9.59 0.55
CA ALA A 9 28.24 -9.78 0.17
C ALA A 9 27.83 -9.69 -0.17
N VAL A 10 28.44 -9.80 -0.16
CA VAL A 10 27.57 -10.02 -0.47
C VAL A 10 27.19 -10.02 -0.95
N ALA A 11 27.67 -10.05 -1.28
CA ALA A 11 26.86 -10.30 -1.63
C ALA A 11 26.54 -10.57 -2.11
N ALA A 12 27.19 -10.92 -2.32
CA ALA A 12 26.44 -11.44 -2.64
C ALA A 12 26.15 -11.74 -2.91
N ILE A 13 26.82 -12.19 -2.90
CA ILE A 13 26.22 -12.69 -2.97
C ILE A 13 25.79 -13.03 -3.33
N SER A 14 26.32 -13.24 -3.59
CA SER A 14 25.58 -13.71 -3.89
C SER A 14 25.39 -14.11 -4.13
N LEU A 15 25.63 -14.75 -4.22
CA LEU A 15 25.52 -15.35 -4.50
C LEU A 15 25.19 -15.93 -4.61
N ALA A 16 25.79 -15.52 -4.63
CA ALA A 16 25.54 -16.51 -5.28
C ALA A 16 24.86 -17.57 -5.07
N GLY A 17 24.42 -17.91 -5.53
CA GLY A 17 23.45 -18.78 -5.55
C GLY A 17 23.69 -20.03 -4.78
N PHE A 18 23.35 -19.97 -3.64
CA PHE A 18 23.25 -21.15 -2.85
C PHE A 18 21.97 -21.87 -3.11
N ALA A 19 21.99 -23.16 -3.18
CA ALA A 19 20.84 -23.95 -2.86
C ALA A 19 20.71 -23.96 -1.35
N GLY A 20 19.52 -23.78 -0.83
CA GLY A 20 19.28 -23.85 0.59
C GLY A 20 18.90 -22.52 1.20
N GLU A 21 19.37 -22.25 2.39
CA GLU A 21 18.94 -21.09 3.14
C GLU A 21 19.37 -19.80 2.47
N HIS A 22 18.48 -18.85 2.50
CA HIS A 22 18.72 -17.49 2.04
C HIS A 22 18.46 -16.55 3.20
N ASP A 23 19.44 -15.72 3.52
CA ASP A 23 19.27 -14.72 4.56
C ASP A 23 18.49 -13.57 3.97
N THR A 24 17.19 -13.61 4.16
CA THR A 24 16.28 -12.58 3.66
C THR A 24 16.17 -11.47 4.69
N PRO A 25 16.74 -10.30 4.41
CA PRO A 25 16.64 -9.19 5.35
C PRO A 25 15.17 -8.82 5.59
N GLN A 26 14.84 -8.60 6.84
CA GLN A 26 13.54 -8.06 7.19
C GLN A 26 13.60 -6.54 7.08
N THR A 27 12.63 -5.98 6.41
CA THR A 27 12.38 -4.55 6.50
C THR A 27 11.58 -4.28 7.78
N SER A 28 11.44 -3.02 8.13
CA SER A 28 10.70 -2.64 9.33
C SER A 28 9.20 -2.85 9.10
N GLY A 29 8.80 -4.10 9.05
CA GLY A 29 7.41 -4.47 8.97
C GLY A 29 6.78 -4.12 7.63
N ASP A 30 5.75 -3.31 7.68
CA ASP A 30 4.83 -3.14 6.57
C ASP A 30 5.10 -1.90 5.72
N TYR A 31 6.31 -1.34 5.78
CA TYR A 31 6.66 -0.15 5.01
C TYR A 31 7.21 -0.53 3.64
N ILE A 32 6.80 0.24 2.63
CA ILE A 32 7.29 0.11 1.26
C ILE A 32 7.81 1.47 0.85
N GLN A 33 9.07 1.54 0.40
CA GLN A 33 9.64 2.77 -0.11
C GLN A 33 9.43 2.83 -1.62
N LEU A 34 8.88 3.93 -2.08
CA LEU A 34 8.51 4.15 -3.47
C LEU A 34 8.99 5.52 -3.91
N VAL A 35 8.89 5.79 -5.21
CA VAL A 35 9.11 7.12 -5.77
C VAL A 35 7.77 7.62 -6.29
N ALA A 36 7.38 8.81 -5.88
CA ALA A 36 6.11 9.39 -6.28
C ALA A 36 6.12 9.74 -7.76
N GLY A 37 5.08 9.36 -8.48
CA GLY A 37 4.91 9.70 -9.90
C GLY A 37 4.14 11.00 -10.11
N GLU A 38 3.50 11.50 -9.06
CA GLU A 38 2.78 12.76 -8.99
C GLU A 38 2.82 13.23 -7.54
N PRO A 39 2.42 14.45 -7.24
CA PRO A 39 2.33 14.86 -5.83
C PRO A 39 1.39 13.94 -5.08
N VAL A 40 1.84 13.41 -3.94
CA VAL A 40 1.05 12.52 -3.09
C VAL A 40 0.98 13.10 -1.69
N TYR A 41 -0.03 12.70 -0.94
CA TYR A 41 -0.34 13.32 0.35
C TYR A 41 -0.49 12.27 1.44
N ALA A 42 -0.05 12.61 2.64
CA ALA A 42 -0.19 11.75 3.80
C ALA A 42 -1.65 11.34 4.01
N GLY A 43 -1.86 10.08 4.36
CA GLY A 43 -3.19 9.54 4.62
C GLY A 43 -3.93 9.03 3.39
N ASN A 44 -3.42 9.27 2.19
CA ASN A 44 -4.05 8.77 0.98
C ASN A 44 -3.68 7.32 0.73
N ILE A 45 -4.63 6.56 0.20
CA ILE A 45 -4.38 5.19 -0.24
C ILE A 45 -3.41 5.23 -1.40
N ALA A 46 -2.34 4.46 -1.29
CA ALA A 46 -1.24 4.44 -2.24
C ALA A 46 -1.36 3.27 -3.20
N ILE A 47 -1.12 3.53 -4.47
CA ILE A 47 -0.97 2.47 -5.47
C ILE A 47 0.41 2.51 -6.09
N VAL A 48 0.86 1.35 -6.56
CA VAL A 48 2.01 1.25 -7.45
C VAL A 48 1.45 1.11 -8.86
N GLY A 49 1.78 2.06 -9.72
CA GLY A 49 1.37 2.02 -11.11
C GLY A 49 2.15 0.97 -11.90
N THR A 50 1.72 0.72 -13.14
CA THR A 50 2.40 -0.24 -14.01
C THR A 50 3.82 0.19 -14.36
N ASN A 51 4.15 1.48 -14.18
CA ASN A 51 5.50 2.01 -14.37
C ASN A 51 6.36 1.92 -13.10
N GLY A 52 5.85 1.36 -12.01
CA GLY A 52 6.58 1.20 -10.75
C GLY A 52 6.58 2.43 -9.86
N LEU A 53 5.95 3.53 -10.26
CA LEU A 53 5.88 4.74 -9.45
C LEU A 53 4.64 4.74 -8.57
N ALA A 54 4.66 5.55 -7.53
CA ALA A 54 3.57 5.64 -6.57
C ALA A 54 2.60 6.76 -6.94
N TYR A 55 1.31 6.48 -6.77
CA TYR A 55 0.23 7.42 -7.05
C TYR A 55 -0.85 7.28 -5.98
N ALA A 56 -1.71 8.27 -5.86
CA ALA A 56 -2.92 8.14 -5.06
C ALA A 56 -3.91 7.18 -5.76
N ALA A 57 -4.74 6.50 -4.99
CA ALA A 57 -5.63 5.47 -5.54
C ALA A 57 -6.64 6.01 -6.55
N ASN A 58 -6.98 7.30 -6.47
CA ASN A 58 -7.91 7.94 -7.39
C ASN A 58 -7.22 8.61 -8.58
N THR A 59 -5.93 8.35 -8.81
CA THR A 59 -5.19 8.97 -9.90
C THR A 59 -5.79 8.65 -11.26
N THR A 60 -5.69 9.61 -12.19
CA THR A 60 -5.97 9.37 -13.60
C THR A 60 -4.69 9.36 -14.44
N ALA A 61 -3.53 9.54 -13.79
CA ALA A 61 -2.24 9.62 -14.48
C ALA A 61 -1.79 8.27 -15.03
N VAL A 62 -2.22 7.17 -14.42
CA VAL A 62 -1.92 5.82 -14.90
C VAL A 62 -3.20 5.00 -14.92
N VAL A 63 -3.25 4.02 -15.83
CA VAL A 63 -4.32 3.04 -15.90
C VAL A 63 -3.84 1.79 -15.17
N GLY A 64 -4.67 1.26 -14.29
CA GLY A 64 -4.31 0.09 -13.52
C GLY A 64 -3.46 0.44 -12.30
N GLY A 65 -2.76 -0.54 -11.80
CA GLY A 65 -1.98 -0.40 -10.58
C GLY A 65 -2.59 -1.16 -9.42
N THR A 66 -1.80 -1.33 -8.38
CA THR A 66 -2.17 -2.16 -7.23
C THR A 66 -2.02 -1.35 -5.96
N VAL A 67 -3.01 -1.42 -5.08
CA VAL A 67 -2.94 -0.78 -3.76
C VAL A 67 -1.82 -1.45 -2.95
N CYS A 68 -0.96 -0.63 -2.38
CA CYS A 68 0.20 -1.11 -1.62
C CYS A 68 0.22 -0.60 -0.18
N GLY A 69 -0.64 0.33 0.20
CA GLY A 69 -0.67 0.85 1.56
C GLY A 69 -1.28 2.23 1.64
N VAL A 70 -0.88 2.97 2.65
CA VAL A 70 -1.31 4.35 2.89
C VAL A 70 -0.04 5.20 3.03
N PHE A 71 0.00 6.33 2.34
CA PHE A 71 1.16 7.23 2.41
C PHE A 71 1.33 7.78 3.82
N GLN A 72 2.56 7.72 4.30
CA GLN A 72 2.88 8.17 5.66
C GLN A 72 3.23 9.65 5.73
N TYR A 73 3.61 10.25 4.60
CA TYR A 73 3.86 11.69 4.49
C TYR A 73 3.66 12.12 3.04
N SER A 74 3.60 13.43 2.84
CA SER A 74 3.41 14.01 1.50
C SER A 74 4.75 14.10 0.79
N ALA A 75 4.73 13.97 -0.53
CA ALA A 75 5.92 14.05 -1.37
C ALA A 75 5.56 14.65 -2.72
N ALA A 76 6.50 15.37 -3.30
CA ALA A 76 6.37 15.86 -4.66
C ALA A 76 6.72 14.76 -5.65
N ALA A 77 6.30 14.94 -6.90
CA ALA A 77 6.67 14.01 -7.97
C ALA A 77 8.20 13.86 -8.04
N GLY A 78 8.66 12.62 -8.14
CA GLY A 78 10.07 12.29 -8.19
C GLY A 78 10.74 12.10 -6.83
N GLU A 79 10.06 12.42 -5.75
CA GLU A 79 10.60 12.24 -4.40
C GLU A 79 10.26 10.85 -3.86
N LYS A 80 11.10 10.38 -2.94
CA LYS A 80 10.83 9.14 -2.22
C LYS A 80 9.70 9.33 -1.24
N VAL A 81 8.89 8.29 -1.08
CA VAL A 81 7.77 8.30 -0.15
C VAL A 81 7.59 6.90 0.43
N LEU A 82 7.14 6.83 1.68
CA LEU A 82 6.81 5.56 2.32
C LEU A 82 5.31 5.35 2.34
N ALA A 83 4.91 4.14 1.98
CA ALA A 83 3.55 3.65 2.18
C ALA A 83 3.59 2.54 3.22
N LYS A 84 2.58 2.50 4.08
CA LYS A 84 2.48 1.49 5.13
C LYS A 84 1.27 0.62 4.86
N ARG A 85 1.47 -0.70 4.89
CA ARG A 85 0.38 -1.67 4.87
C ARG A 85 -0.11 -1.90 6.29
N GLY A 86 -1.34 -2.33 6.42
CA GLY A 86 -1.89 -2.67 7.72
C GLY A 86 -3.26 -2.07 7.94
N GLY A 87 -3.67 -1.99 9.21
CA GLY A 87 -4.98 -1.49 9.57
C GLY A 87 -5.03 0.03 9.59
N PHE A 88 -6.01 0.57 8.89
CA PHE A 88 -6.25 2.02 8.84
C PHE A 88 -7.74 2.29 8.96
N ILE A 89 -8.08 3.47 9.48
CA ILE A 89 -9.46 3.94 9.50
C ILE A 89 -9.64 4.84 8.29
N LEU A 90 -10.48 4.40 7.35
CA LEU A 90 -10.74 5.12 6.12
C LEU A 90 -12.17 5.62 6.12
N GLU A 91 -12.44 6.66 5.36
CA GLU A 91 -13.79 7.24 5.29
C GLU A 91 -14.75 6.27 4.63
N ASN A 92 -15.95 6.17 5.20
CA ASN A 92 -17.00 5.31 4.68
C ASN A 92 -17.80 6.08 3.63
N ALA A 93 -17.91 5.53 2.43
CA ALA A 93 -18.62 6.19 1.34
C ALA A 93 -20.10 6.33 1.65
N ALA A 94 -20.71 7.42 1.20
CA ALA A 94 -22.15 7.62 1.33
C ALA A 94 -22.93 6.68 0.42
N SER A 95 -22.35 6.29 -0.71
CA SER A 95 -22.94 5.32 -1.63
C SER A 95 -22.12 4.02 -1.58
N GLY A 96 -22.81 2.90 -1.44
CA GLY A 96 -22.13 1.62 -1.20
C GLY A 96 -21.51 1.59 0.19
N THR A 97 -22.22 2.10 1.16
CA THR A 97 -21.78 2.24 2.55
C THR A 97 -21.46 0.89 3.16
N VAL A 98 -20.30 0.79 3.81
CA VAL A 98 -19.88 -0.42 4.51
C VAL A 98 -20.58 -0.47 5.86
N GLU A 99 -21.16 -1.61 6.19
CA GLU A 99 -21.88 -1.86 7.43
C GLU A 99 -21.20 -2.96 8.22
N LYS A 100 -21.59 -3.11 9.48
CA LYS A 100 -20.98 -4.13 10.35
C LYS A 100 -21.10 -5.53 9.80
N LYS A 101 -22.17 -5.83 9.06
CA LYS A 101 -22.34 -7.13 8.42
C LYS A 101 -21.34 -7.38 7.31
N ASP A 102 -20.63 -6.35 6.86
CA ASP A 102 -19.66 -6.43 5.78
C ASP A 102 -18.24 -6.71 6.29
N ILE A 103 -18.07 -6.98 7.59
CA ILE A 103 -16.76 -7.36 8.12
C ILE A 103 -16.26 -8.61 7.40
N GLY A 104 -15.02 -8.55 6.92
CA GLY A 104 -14.43 -9.61 6.10
C GLY A 104 -14.59 -9.40 4.60
N ALA A 105 -15.46 -8.48 4.19
CA ALA A 105 -15.68 -8.20 2.77
C ALA A 105 -14.56 -7.33 2.21
N THR A 106 -14.36 -7.42 0.91
CA THR A 106 -13.42 -6.57 0.18
C THR A 106 -14.04 -5.21 -0.06
N VAL A 107 -13.25 -4.16 0.11
CA VAL A 107 -13.66 -2.79 -0.20
C VAL A 107 -12.76 -2.19 -1.27
N TYR A 108 -13.28 -1.17 -1.93
CA TYR A 108 -12.71 -0.59 -3.14
C TYR A 108 -12.54 0.91 -2.96
N SER A 109 -11.61 1.48 -3.72
CA SER A 109 -11.40 2.92 -3.77
C SER A 109 -12.53 3.60 -4.53
N VAL A 110 -12.65 4.91 -4.32
CA VAL A 110 -13.60 5.76 -5.06
C VAL A 110 -12.82 6.74 -5.92
N SER A 111 -13.49 7.33 -6.89
CA SER A 111 -12.84 8.25 -7.83
C SER A 111 -12.72 9.68 -7.30
N SER A 112 -13.51 10.03 -6.29
CA SER A 112 -13.59 11.41 -5.80
C SER A 112 -12.41 11.79 -4.89
N ASN A 113 -11.81 10.82 -4.22
CA ASN A 113 -10.65 11.05 -3.35
C ASN A 113 -9.91 9.74 -3.11
N ALA A 114 -8.82 9.81 -2.35
CA ALA A 114 -7.96 8.65 -2.10
C ALA A 114 -7.98 8.21 -0.62
N TRP A 115 -9.02 8.56 0.14
CA TRP A 115 -9.12 8.16 1.55
C TRP A 115 -10.49 7.56 1.90
N THR A 116 -11.35 7.38 0.92
CA THR A 116 -12.70 6.82 1.10
C THR A 116 -12.76 5.43 0.49
N VAL A 117 -13.51 4.53 1.13
CA VAL A 117 -13.73 3.17 0.62
C VAL A 117 -15.22 2.90 0.52
N THR A 118 -15.56 2.01 -0.41
CA THR A 118 -16.94 1.57 -0.67
C THR A 118 -16.97 0.06 -0.85
N LYS A 119 -18.10 -0.55 -0.58
CA LYS A 119 -18.29 -1.97 -0.90
C LYS A 119 -18.70 -2.21 -2.36
N THR A 120 -19.01 -1.15 -3.08
CA THR A 120 -19.37 -1.24 -4.50
C THR A 120 -18.09 -1.41 -5.34
N SER A 121 -18.01 -2.48 -6.11
CA SER A 121 -16.86 -2.72 -6.98
C SER A 121 -16.81 -1.69 -8.12
N GLY A 122 -15.63 -1.49 -8.67
CA GLY A 122 -15.40 -0.54 -9.76
C GLY A 122 -14.10 0.22 -9.59
N GLY A 123 -13.71 0.50 -8.36
CA GLY A 123 -12.42 1.08 -8.06
C GLY A 123 -11.35 0.00 -7.83
N LYS A 124 -10.23 0.43 -7.30
CA LYS A 124 -9.14 -0.51 -6.98
C LYS A 124 -9.44 -1.22 -5.67
N THR A 125 -9.08 -2.48 -5.61
CA THR A 125 -9.21 -3.28 -4.38
C THR A 125 -8.27 -2.69 -3.32
N VAL A 126 -8.85 -2.24 -2.19
CA VAL A 126 -8.07 -1.61 -1.12
C VAL A 126 -7.67 -2.66 -0.08
N GLY A 127 -8.60 -3.49 0.34
CA GLY A 127 -8.35 -4.48 1.36
C GLY A 127 -9.64 -5.04 1.91
N LYS A 128 -9.55 -5.62 3.10
CA LYS A 128 -10.70 -6.26 3.74
C LYS A 128 -11.12 -5.47 4.98
N VAL A 129 -12.42 -5.45 5.22
CA VAL A 129 -13.00 -4.76 6.37
C VAL A 129 -12.69 -5.57 7.63
N ALA A 130 -12.08 -4.91 8.62
CA ALA A 130 -11.84 -5.48 9.93
C ALA A 130 -12.80 -4.94 10.99
N GLY A 131 -13.46 -3.83 10.71
CA GLY A 131 -14.43 -3.23 11.62
C GLY A 131 -15.09 -2.02 11.02
N VAL A 132 -16.17 -1.57 11.66
CA VAL A 132 -16.87 -0.35 11.28
C VAL A 132 -17.06 0.47 12.54
N ARG A 133 -16.65 1.74 12.49
CA ARG A 133 -16.68 2.66 13.62
C ARG A 133 -17.42 3.92 13.21
N ASP A 134 -17.72 4.76 14.20
CA ASP A 134 -18.38 6.05 13.95
C ASP A 134 -17.49 6.97 13.11
N ASP A 135 -16.17 6.83 13.23
CA ASP A 135 -15.21 7.68 12.52
C ASP A 135 -14.73 7.06 11.20
N GLY A 136 -15.21 5.87 10.83
CA GLY A 136 -14.88 5.29 9.54
C GLY A 136 -14.85 3.77 9.55
N VAL A 137 -14.25 3.23 8.52
CA VAL A 137 -14.11 1.79 8.30
C VAL A 137 -12.69 1.38 8.60
N VAL A 138 -12.52 0.38 9.45
CA VAL A 138 -11.19 -0.21 9.69
C VAL A 138 -10.92 -1.20 8.58
N VAL A 139 -9.90 -0.93 7.78
CA VAL A 139 -9.54 -1.74 6.61
C VAL A 139 -8.10 -2.19 6.76
N VAL A 140 -7.85 -3.46 6.46
CA VAL A 140 -6.49 -3.98 6.36
C VAL A 140 -6.04 -3.71 4.92
N VAL A 141 -5.27 -2.64 4.75
CA VAL A 141 -4.87 -2.12 3.43
C VAL A 141 -3.64 -2.85 2.92
N GLY A 142 -3.66 -3.20 1.65
CA GLY A 142 -2.52 -3.82 0.98
C GLY A 142 -2.35 -5.30 1.25
N LYS A 143 -3.38 -5.95 1.73
CA LYS A 143 -3.35 -7.40 2.02
C LYS A 143 -4.34 -8.15 1.17
#